data_defaab73ecc816f757dd93797104580a
#
_entry.id   defaab73ecc816f757dd93797104580a
#
_cell.length_a   1.000
_cell.length_b   1.000
_cell.length_c   1.000
_cell.angle_alpha   90.00
_cell.angle_beta   90.00
_cell.angle_gamma   90.00
#
_symmetry.space_group_name_H-M   'P 1'
#
loop_
_entity.id
_entity.type
_entity.pdbx_description
1 polymer ?
#
loop_
_entity_poly.entity_id
_entity_poly.type
_entity_poly.pdbx_seq_one_letter_code
_entity_poly.pdbx_strand_id
1 'polypeptide(L)'
;MSRRSSRGRGRNKEFKEFLKKNKKMNITIIVLLVIIICSIATYSLIKINQDRKVAIEKDRISMQQSDIFKSANAELESLDDYKSNSLIRISAVGDILCGNNLEKYGMPYDSIFTELKKKLKNTDLTLGTYETDVQDSKSDFATSIKNAGINYVSLAHNHALDYGEEDLNETNEYLNNLGMKTVGKYEESSEKRVKIFEKKGAKIAILAYTYDNGKQGVNIYDEEMVRADLEYANQNSNFSIVMMHWGDVYSSEISEEQKSQAEFLIDNGADIIIGAHPSVVQKMEVVKNKDGQDCYIGYSLGDFTSDFENEDSNLELILNLQVYVDTEGKATLYKVDYTPVYMVDYGKELTDNRFKILDMKAEIANYGEGQNSVTEDIYNKLVRAVDKLNSIIIKQ
;
A
#
# COMPACT_ATOMS: atom_id res chain seq x y z
N MET A 1 -25.59 -87.01 -47.33
CA MET A 1 -25.15 -85.69 -47.81
C MET A 1 -26.00 -84.64 -47.15
N SER A 2 -25.45 -83.80 -46.27
CA SER A 2 -25.86 -82.51 -45.85
C SER A 2 -25.38 -82.17 -44.40
N ARG A 3 -24.09 -81.79 -44.23
CA ARG A 3 -23.56 -81.22 -43.00
C ARG A 3 -22.51 -80.08 -43.27
N ARG A 4 -22.79 -79.12 -44.16
CA ARG A 4 -21.83 -78.03 -44.49
C ARG A 4 -22.41 -76.63 -44.48
N SER A 5 -23.61 -76.39 -43.99
CA SER A 5 -24.20 -75.04 -44.10
C SER A 5 -24.39 -74.26 -42.78
N SER A 6 -24.12 -74.86 -41.63
CA SER A 6 -24.37 -74.14 -40.34
C SER A 6 -23.19 -73.37 -39.71
N ARG A 7 -21.90 -73.72 -40.15
CA ARG A 7 -20.70 -73.03 -39.60
C ARG A 7 -20.42 -71.64 -40.18
N GLY A 8 -20.95 -71.29 -41.33
CA GLY A 8 -20.71 -70.01 -41.99
C GLY A 8 -21.55 -68.85 -41.44
N ARG A 9 -22.75 -69.14 -40.89
CA ARG A 9 -23.65 -68.12 -40.39
C ARG A 9 -23.27 -67.61 -38.96
N GLY A 10 -22.66 -68.43 -38.12
CA GLY A 10 -22.15 -68.06 -36.80
C GLY A 10 -21.00 -67.09 -36.88
N ARG A 11 -19.97 -67.39 -37.69
CA ARG A 11 -18.80 -66.53 -37.83
C ARG A 11 -19.12 -65.13 -38.38
N ASN A 12 -20.11 -65.04 -39.29
CA ASN A 12 -20.51 -63.74 -39.83
C ASN A 12 -21.27 -62.88 -38.81
N LYS A 13 -21.99 -63.49 -37.84
CA LYS A 13 -22.70 -62.82 -36.79
C LYS A 13 -21.72 -62.33 -35.74
N GLU A 14 -20.79 -63.13 -35.29
CA GLU A 14 -19.71 -62.77 -34.37
C GLU A 14 -18.80 -61.65 -34.89
N PHE A 15 -18.43 -61.71 -36.16
CA PHE A 15 -17.64 -60.68 -36.83
C PHE A 15 -18.43 -59.36 -36.95
N LYS A 16 -19.73 -59.43 -37.24
CA LYS A 16 -20.57 -58.23 -37.26
C LYS A 16 -20.80 -57.63 -35.86
N GLU A 17 -20.86 -58.45 -34.82
CA GLU A 17 -20.95 -57.97 -33.42
C GLU A 17 -19.62 -57.39 -32.96
N PHE A 18 -18.49 -58.02 -33.33
CA PHE A 18 -17.16 -57.46 -33.07
C PHE A 18 -16.94 -56.10 -33.77
N LEU A 19 -17.33 -55.95 -35.01
CA LEU A 19 -17.26 -54.66 -35.71
C LEU A 19 -18.20 -53.61 -35.12
N LYS A 20 -19.41 -54.02 -34.67
CA LYS A 20 -20.33 -53.11 -33.94
C LYS A 20 -19.78 -52.71 -32.59
N LYS A 21 -19.16 -53.62 -31.85
CA LYS A 21 -18.53 -53.36 -30.56
C LYS A 21 -17.34 -52.42 -30.69
N ASN A 22 -16.47 -52.65 -31.69
CA ASN A 22 -15.34 -51.78 -31.99
C ASN A 22 -15.78 -50.42 -32.52
N LYS A 23 -16.87 -50.32 -33.28
CA LYS A 23 -17.43 -49.05 -33.74
C LYS A 23 -17.94 -48.22 -32.60
N LYS A 24 -18.61 -48.84 -31.60
CA LYS A 24 -19.03 -48.14 -30.38
C LYS A 24 -17.83 -47.67 -29.53
N MET A 25 -16.81 -48.52 -29.38
CA MET A 25 -15.57 -48.22 -28.67
C MET A 25 -14.81 -47.06 -29.36
N ASN A 26 -14.69 -47.07 -30.69
CA ASN A 26 -14.08 -45.98 -31.44
C ASN A 26 -14.87 -44.67 -31.33
N ILE A 27 -16.19 -44.71 -31.30
CA ILE A 27 -17.05 -43.56 -31.11
C ILE A 27 -16.82 -42.99 -29.68
N THR A 28 -16.73 -43.84 -28.66
CA THR A 28 -16.47 -43.40 -27.27
C THR A 28 -15.09 -42.74 -27.14
N ILE A 29 -14.06 -43.30 -27.79
CA ILE A 29 -12.72 -42.71 -27.81
C ILE A 29 -12.74 -41.37 -28.54
N ILE A 30 -13.43 -41.23 -29.65
CA ILE A 30 -13.56 -39.96 -30.38
C ILE A 30 -14.29 -38.91 -29.52
N VAL A 31 -15.37 -39.30 -28.85
CA VAL A 31 -16.09 -38.39 -27.94
C VAL A 31 -15.19 -37.90 -26.77
N LEU A 32 -14.42 -38.83 -26.17
CA LEU A 32 -13.47 -38.46 -25.13
C LEU A 32 -12.37 -37.52 -25.64
N LEU A 33 -11.83 -37.76 -26.82
CA LEU A 33 -10.85 -36.89 -27.47
C LEU A 33 -11.43 -35.49 -27.75
N VAL A 34 -12.66 -35.41 -28.22
CA VAL A 34 -13.35 -34.12 -28.43
C VAL A 34 -13.55 -33.38 -27.12
N ILE A 35 -13.96 -34.07 -26.04
CA ILE A 35 -14.09 -33.47 -24.72
C ILE A 35 -12.77 -32.94 -24.22
N ILE A 36 -11.67 -33.69 -24.36
CA ILE A 36 -10.32 -33.25 -23.96
C ILE A 36 -9.91 -32.02 -24.78
N ILE A 37 -10.10 -32.04 -26.10
CA ILE A 37 -9.75 -30.87 -26.94
C ILE A 37 -10.59 -29.65 -26.59
N CYS A 38 -11.88 -29.82 -26.34
CA CYS A 38 -12.75 -28.72 -25.87
C CYS A 38 -12.32 -28.18 -24.50
N SER A 39 -11.92 -29.05 -23.58
CA SER A 39 -11.43 -28.66 -22.27
C SER A 39 -10.10 -27.88 -22.35
N ILE A 40 -9.16 -28.33 -23.20
CA ILE A 40 -7.90 -27.62 -23.46
C ILE A 40 -8.18 -26.26 -24.13
N ALA A 41 -9.08 -26.20 -25.08
CA ALA A 41 -9.45 -24.97 -25.77
C ALA A 41 -10.13 -23.97 -24.80
N THR A 42 -11.03 -24.42 -23.93
CA THR A 42 -11.67 -23.58 -22.89
C THR A 42 -10.64 -23.09 -21.88
N TYR A 43 -9.75 -23.95 -21.41
CA TYR A 43 -8.67 -23.56 -20.51
C TYR A 43 -7.75 -22.51 -21.16
N SER A 44 -7.35 -22.71 -22.42
CA SER A 44 -6.54 -21.74 -23.16
C SER A 44 -7.24 -20.40 -23.35
N LEU A 45 -8.55 -20.40 -23.63
CA LEU A 45 -9.34 -19.18 -23.75
C LEU A 45 -9.46 -18.44 -22.42
N ILE A 46 -9.66 -19.16 -21.31
CA ILE A 46 -9.69 -18.59 -19.98
C ILE A 46 -8.35 -17.94 -19.66
N LYS A 47 -7.24 -18.66 -19.91
CA LYS A 47 -5.88 -18.15 -19.69
C LYS A 47 -5.61 -16.88 -20.52
N ILE A 48 -5.90 -16.90 -21.81
CA ILE A 48 -5.75 -15.73 -22.70
C ILE A 48 -6.57 -14.54 -22.18
N ASN A 49 -7.77 -14.78 -21.67
CA ASN A 49 -8.63 -13.72 -21.14
C ASN A 49 -8.10 -13.16 -19.81
N GLN A 50 -7.49 -14.00 -18.96
CA GLN A 50 -6.77 -13.58 -17.74
C GLN A 50 -5.54 -12.76 -18.10
N ASP A 51 -4.70 -13.24 -19.02
CA ASP A 51 -3.50 -12.53 -19.48
C ASP A 51 -3.84 -11.16 -20.09
N ARG A 52 -4.94 -11.08 -20.86
CA ARG A 52 -5.48 -9.79 -21.36
C ARG A 52 -5.91 -8.85 -20.25
N LYS A 53 -6.62 -9.34 -19.23
CA LYS A 53 -7.04 -8.52 -18.10
C LYS A 53 -5.85 -7.97 -17.33
N VAL A 54 -4.82 -8.81 -17.09
CA VAL A 54 -3.58 -8.38 -16.43
C VAL A 54 -2.84 -7.33 -17.25
N ALA A 55 -2.74 -7.50 -18.58
CA ALA A 55 -2.08 -6.53 -19.46
C ALA A 55 -2.84 -5.19 -19.48
N ILE A 56 -4.17 -5.22 -19.60
CA ILE A 56 -5.01 -4.01 -19.58
C ILE A 56 -4.86 -3.30 -18.23
N GLU A 57 -4.84 -4.05 -17.13
CA GLU A 57 -4.71 -3.49 -15.81
C GLU A 57 -3.34 -2.87 -15.56
N LYS A 58 -2.27 -3.53 -16.03
CA LYS A 58 -0.90 -2.98 -16.00
C LYS A 58 -0.82 -1.64 -16.76
N ASP A 59 -1.40 -1.60 -17.97
CA ASP A 59 -1.45 -0.37 -18.78
C ASP A 59 -2.30 0.70 -18.09
N ARG A 60 -3.45 0.34 -17.49
CA ARG A 60 -4.33 1.24 -16.77
C ARG A 60 -3.66 1.85 -15.53
N ILE A 61 -3.01 1.02 -14.70
CA ILE A 61 -2.23 1.48 -13.53
C ILE A 61 -1.09 2.42 -13.98
N SER A 62 -0.38 2.06 -15.07
CA SER A 62 0.69 2.89 -15.61
C SER A 62 0.18 4.24 -16.14
N MET A 63 -0.95 4.26 -16.86
CA MET A 63 -1.57 5.49 -17.35
C MET A 63 -2.04 6.39 -16.22
N GLN A 64 -2.66 5.83 -15.18
CA GLN A 64 -3.14 6.60 -14.04
C GLN A 64 -2.03 7.23 -13.22
N GLN A 65 -0.93 6.49 -12.98
CA GLN A 65 0.25 7.09 -12.36
C GLN A 65 0.77 8.28 -13.16
N SER A 66 0.73 8.19 -14.50
CA SER A 66 1.14 9.28 -15.38
C SER A 66 0.18 10.47 -15.31
N ASP A 67 -1.11 10.25 -15.16
CA ASP A 67 -2.12 11.33 -15.22
C ASP A 67 -2.27 12.08 -13.90
N ILE A 68 -2.20 11.39 -12.75
CA ILE A 68 -2.23 12.03 -11.42
C ILE A 68 -1.03 12.97 -11.23
N PHE A 69 0.12 12.64 -11.83
CA PHE A 69 1.36 13.39 -11.66
C PHE A 69 1.82 14.18 -12.89
N LYS A 70 1.00 14.27 -13.95
CA LYS A 70 1.33 15.05 -15.14
C LYS A 70 1.53 16.53 -14.84
N SER A 71 0.77 17.10 -13.91
CA SER A 71 0.91 18.52 -13.53
C SER A 71 2.21 18.76 -12.76
N ALA A 72 2.60 17.86 -11.88
CA ALA A 72 3.86 17.96 -11.14
C ALA A 72 5.10 17.72 -11.99
N ASN A 73 4.97 17.01 -13.12
CA ASN A 73 6.08 16.68 -14.01
C ASN A 73 6.21 17.61 -15.23
N ALA A 74 5.21 18.43 -15.57
CA ALA A 74 5.19 19.20 -16.81
C ALA A 74 6.31 20.27 -16.93
N GLU A 75 6.79 20.81 -15.80
CA GLU A 75 7.95 21.71 -15.76
C GLU A 75 9.29 20.97 -15.61
N LEU A 76 9.26 19.68 -15.28
CA LEU A 76 10.43 18.90 -14.88
C LEU A 76 11.01 18.04 -16.00
N GLU A 77 10.31 17.88 -17.14
CA GLU A 77 10.82 17.17 -18.32
C GLU A 77 12.06 17.81 -18.97
N SER A 78 12.37 19.07 -18.62
CA SER A 78 13.58 19.75 -19.08
C SER A 78 14.82 19.54 -18.21
N LEU A 79 14.73 18.76 -17.14
CA LEU A 79 15.75 18.62 -16.11
C LEU A 79 16.48 17.27 -16.14
N ASP A 80 16.85 16.79 -17.33
CA ASP A 80 17.64 15.58 -17.56
C ASP A 80 19.03 15.58 -16.86
N ASP A 81 19.42 16.71 -16.25
CA ASP A 81 20.72 16.90 -15.59
C ASP A 81 20.72 16.75 -14.05
N TYR A 82 19.59 16.34 -13.43
CA TYR A 82 19.59 16.14 -11.98
C TYR A 82 20.45 14.94 -11.57
N LYS A 83 21.62 15.23 -11.03
CA LYS A 83 22.48 14.20 -10.45
C LYS A 83 21.71 13.47 -9.34
N SER A 84 21.69 12.15 -9.40
CA SER A 84 21.02 11.28 -8.40
C SER A 84 21.41 11.60 -6.94
N ASN A 85 22.56 12.24 -6.75
CA ASN A 85 23.08 12.70 -5.46
C ASN A 85 22.34 13.91 -4.87
N SER A 86 21.52 14.62 -5.66
CA SER A 86 20.74 15.78 -5.22
C SER A 86 19.29 15.42 -4.88
N LEU A 87 18.86 14.16 -5.07
CA LEU A 87 17.52 13.71 -4.77
C LEU A 87 17.44 13.08 -3.37
N ILE A 88 16.54 13.59 -2.54
CA ILE A 88 16.13 12.95 -1.28
C ILE A 88 14.93 12.06 -1.59
N ARG A 89 15.04 10.78 -1.26
CA ARG A 89 13.98 9.79 -1.44
C ARG A 89 13.23 9.62 -0.14
N ILE A 90 11.92 9.84 -0.19
CA ILE A 90 11.03 9.74 0.96
C ILE A 90 9.96 8.71 0.61
N SER A 91 9.69 7.76 1.50
CA SER A 91 8.48 6.95 1.46
C SER A 91 7.60 7.26 2.65
N ALA A 92 6.29 7.14 2.46
CA ALA A 92 5.34 7.21 3.56
C ALA A 92 4.33 6.07 3.48
N VAL A 93 3.96 5.57 4.63
CA VAL A 93 2.93 4.56 4.84
C VAL A 93 1.87 5.13 5.79
N GLY A 94 0.67 4.55 5.80
CA GLY A 94 -0.41 4.95 6.68
C GLY A 94 -0.26 4.42 8.11
N ASP A 95 -1.34 3.86 8.65
CA ASP A 95 -1.37 3.41 10.04
C ASP A 95 -0.63 2.07 10.23
N ILE A 96 0.20 2.03 11.26
CA ILE A 96 1.01 0.88 11.64
C ILE A 96 0.42 0.32 12.93
N LEU A 97 -0.47 -0.65 12.77
CA LEU A 97 -1.27 -1.23 13.84
C LEU A 97 -0.86 -2.69 14.12
N CYS A 98 -0.54 -3.02 15.38
CA CYS A 98 -0.46 -4.39 15.85
C CYS A 98 -1.76 -4.77 16.58
N GLY A 99 -2.81 -5.02 15.80
CA GLY A 99 -4.10 -5.45 16.35
C GLY A 99 -4.10 -6.91 16.82
N ASN A 100 -5.25 -7.36 17.34
CA ASN A 100 -5.40 -8.67 18.00
C ASN A 100 -4.97 -9.87 17.14
N ASN A 101 -5.23 -9.83 15.84
CA ASN A 101 -4.85 -10.91 14.92
C ASN A 101 -3.35 -10.97 14.72
N LEU A 102 -2.69 -9.82 14.53
CA LEU A 102 -1.24 -9.74 14.39
C LEU A 102 -0.54 -10.13 15.70
N GLU A 103 -1.00 -9.61 16.84
CA GLU A 103 -0.43 -9.96 18.14
C GLU A 103 -0.50 -11.48 18.40
N LYS A 104 -1.62 -12.10 18.09
CA LYS A 104 -1.84 -13.52 18.35
C LYS A 104 -1.14 -14.46 17.37
N TYR A 105 -1.01 -14.06 16.10
CA TYR A 105 -0.62 -14.97 15.02
C TYR A 105 0.50 -14.41 14.13
N GLY A 106 0.93 -13.17 14.31
CA GLY A 106 1.86 -12.49 13.41
C GLY A 106 3.33 -12.80 13.64
N MET A 107 3.68 -13.44 14.74
CA MET A 107 5.07 -13.79 15.05
C MET A 107 5.61 -14.86 14.07
N PRO A 108 6.84 -14.74 13.55
CA PRO A 108 7.75 -13.61 13.71
C PRO A 108 7.37 -12.44 12.77
N TYR A 109 7.18 -11.24 13.31
CA TYR A 109 6.69 -10.06 12.59
C TYR A 109 7.57 -9.63 11.41
N ASP A 110 8.87 -9.87 11.43
CA ASP A 110 9.80 -9.56 10.33
C ASP A 110 9.37 -10.19 8.99
N SER A 111 8.64 -11.31 9.03
CA SER A 111 8.17 -12.03 7.86
C SER A 111 7.10 -11.27 7.08
N ILE A 112 6.32 -10.41 7.76
CA ILE A 112 5.24 -9.61 7.19
C ILE A 112 5.80 -8.66 6.12
N PHE A 113 6.97 -8.09 6.36
CA PHE A 113 7.58 -7.02 5.57
C PHE A 113 8.61 -7.49 4.55
N THR A 114 8.82 -8.80 4.41
CA THR A 114 9.93 -9.37 3.60
C THR A 114 9.97 -8.82 2.17
N GLU A 115 8.82 -8.74 1.51
CA GLU A 115 8.71 -8.29 0.12
C GLU A 115 8.98 -6.78 -0.06
N LEU A 116 8.71 -5.99 0.99
CA LEU A 116 8.82 -4.53 0.96
C LEU A 116 10.14 -4.00 1.52
N LYS A 117 10.85 -4.82 2.31
CA LYS A 117 12.06 -4.41 3.04
C LYS A 117 13.11 -3.73 2.15
N LYS A 118 13.30 -4.25 0.93
CA LYS A 118 14.26 -3.66 -0.02
C LYS A 118 13.82 -2.27 -0.50
N LYS A 119 12.51 -2.08 -0.72
CA LYS A 119 11.95 -0.81 -1.19
C LYS A 119 12.04 0.25 -0.10
N LEU A 120 11.55 -0.07 1.10
CA LEU A 120 11.54 0.86 2.24
C LEU A 120 12.96 1.23 2.71
N LYS A 121 13.93 0.31 2.64
CA LYS A 121 15.34 0.60 2.96
C LYS A 121 16.09 1.40 1.90
N ASN A 122 15.56 1.52 0.70
CA ASN A 122 16.21 2.29 -0.38
C ASN A 122 15.79 3.77 -0.37
N THR A 123 15.29 4.25 0.77
CA THR A 123 14.87 5.64 0.98
C THR A 123 15.75 6.33 2.02
N ASP A 124 15.80 7.64 1.97
CA ASP A 124 16.52 8.48 2.96
C ASP A 124 15.65 8.68 4.21
N LEU A 125 14.32 8.75 4.04
CA LEU A 125 13.31 8.96 5.07
C LEU A 125 12.09 8.08 4.78
N THR A 126 11.62 7.32 5.77
CA THR A 126 10.40 6.53 5.68
C THR A 126 9.49 6.85 6.86
N LEU A 127 8.31 7.40 6.54
CA LEU A 127 7.32 7.92 7.50
C LEU A 127 6.16 6.91 7.66
N GLY A 128 5.51 6.92 8.82
CA GLY A 128 4.25 6.22 9.09
C GLY A 128 3.61 6.67 10.40
N THR A 129 2.33 6.38 10.62
CA THR A 129 1.67 6.63 11.90
C THR A 129 1.73 5.36 12.75
N TYR A 130 2.39 5.42 13.90
CA TYR A 130 2.56 4.28 14.79
C TYR A 130 1.42 4.23 15.81
N GLU A 131 0.45 3.38 15.55
CA GLU A 131 -0.79 3.26 16.28
C GLU A 131 -0.81 2.02 17.20
N THR A 132 0.31 1.79 17.88
CA THR A 132 0.53 0.63 18.75
C THR A 132 1.36 1.04 19.97
N ASP A 133 1.00 0.53 21.15
CA ASP A 133 1.87 0.61 22.32
C ASP A 133 3.05 -0.38 22.20
N VAL A 134 4.05 -0.27 23.07
CA VAL A 134 5.25 -1.15 23.04
C VAL A 134 5.27 -2.17 24.19
N GLN A 135 4.14 -2.36 24.87
CA GLN A 135 4.05 -3.31 25.95
C GLN A 135 4.04 -4.76 25.44
N ASP A 136 4.51 -5.68 26.24
CA ASP A 136 4.54 -7.14 25.99
C ASP A 136 5.20 -7.51 24.64
N SER A 137 4.50 -8.29 23.81
CA SER A 137 4.97 -8.78 22.50
C SER A 137 5.10 -7.68 21.45
N LYS A 138 4.52 -6.50 21.65
CA LYS A 138 4.50 -5.41 20.69
C LYS A 138 5.84 -4.70 20.54
N SER A 139 6.75 -4.88 21.51
CA SER A 139 8.15 -4.45 21.36
C SER A 139 8.89 -5.16 20.21
N ASP A 140 8.59 -6.43 19.95
CA ASP A 140 9.12 -7.18 18.81
C ASP A 140 8.53 -6.68 17.49
N PHE A 141 7.24 -6.27 17.49
CA PHE A 141 6.61 -5.64 16.36
C PHE A 141 7.29 -4.31 16.01
N ALA A 142 7.52 -3.42 16.99
CA ALA A 142 8.25 -2.17 16.78
C ALA A 142 9.65 -2.41 16.21
N THR A 143 10.35 -3.45 16.70
CA THR A 143 11.65 -3.87 16.17
C THR A 143 11.56 -4.29 14.70
N SER A 144 10.51 -5.04 14.33
CA SER A 144 10.27 -5.49 12.96
C SER A 144 9.92 -4.34 12.01
N ILE A 145 9.18 -3.34 12.47
CA ILE A 145 8.90 -2.10 11.74
C ILE A 145 10.21 -1.34 11.44
N LYS A 146 11.09 -1.19 12.43
CA LYS A 146 12.41 -0.61 12.24
C LYS A 146 13.24 -1.42 11.24
N ASN A 147 13.21 -2.75 11.36
CA ASN A 147 13.92 -3.65 10.46
C ASN A 147 13.36 -3.62 9.02
N ALA A 148 12.09 -3.32 8.85
CA ALA A 148 11.47 -3.11 7.53
C ALA A 148 12.02 -1.85 6.82
N GLY A 149 12.47 -0.86 7.58
CA GLY A 149 13.08 0.38 7.04
C GLY A 149 12.36 1.65 7.45
N ILE A 150 11.28 1.57 8.25
CA ILE A 150 10.59 2.74 8.78
C ILE A 150 11.49 3.38 9.84
N ASN A 151 11.76 4.67 9.69
CA ASN A 151 12.73 5.36 10.54
C ASN A 151 12.19 6.63 11.20
N TYR A 152 10.95 7.02 10.86
CA TYR A 152 10.27 8.18 11.42
C TYR A 152 8.79 7.88 11.60
N VAL A 153 8.23 8.11 12.77
CA VAL A 153 6.82 7.81 13.03
C VAL A 153 6.08 8.94 13.76
N SER A 154 4.82 9.14 13.36
CA SER A 154 3.87 9.95 14.10
C SER A 154 3.31 9.17 15.29
N LEU A 155 3.23 9.82 16.44
CA LEU A 155 2.49 9.39 17.64
C LEU A 155 1.19 10.17 17.82
N ALA A 156 0.88 11.11 16.92
CA ALA A 156 -0.38 11.84 16.93
C ALA A 156 -1.49 11.01 16.29
N HIS A 157 -2.19 10.22 17.09
CA HIS A 157 -3.35 9.42 16.70
C HIS A 157 -4.38 9.35 17.83
N ASN A 158 -5.62 8.98 17.51
CA ASN A 158 -6.73 9.01 18.47
C ASN A 158 -6.58 8.00 19.63
N HIS A 159 -5.83 6.91 19.43
CA HIS A 159 -5.57 5.88 20.44
C HIS A 159 -4.31 6.11 21.29
N ALA A 160 -3.54 7.18 21.01
CA ALA A 160 -2.24 7.44 21.65
C ALA A 160 -2.26 7.50 23.19
N LEU A 161 -3.41 7.77 23.78
CA LEU A 161 -3.60 7.91 25.22
C LEU A 161 -4.60 6.91 25.81
N ASP A 162 -4.87 5.78 25.14
CA ASP A 162 -5.81 4.78 25.63
C ASP A 162 -5.34 4.13 26.93
N TYR A 163 -4.03 3.98 27.08
CA TYR A 163 -3.38 3.48 28.30
C TYR A 163 -2.76 4.58 29.16
N GLY A 164 -2.89 5.85 28.77
CA GLY A 164 -2.43 7.02 29.49
C GLY A 164 -1.12 7.63 29.01
N GLU A 165 -0.72 8.73 29.64
CA GLU A 165 0.45 9.51 29.24
C GLU A 165 1.78 8.77 29.54
N GLU A 166 1.82 7.93 30.58
CA GLU A 166 2.99 7.14 30.93
C GLU A 166 3.32 6.14 29.82
N ASP A 167 2.32 5.43 29.32
CA ASP A 167 2.48 4.47 28.22
C ASP A 167 2.93 5.17 26.91
N LEU A 168 2.35 6.32 26.58
CA LEU A 168 2.82 7.13 25.44
C LEU A 168 4.28 7.55 25.60
N ASN A 169 4.72 7.91 26.81
CA ASN A 169 6.10 8.28 27.09
C ASN A 169 7.04 7.07 26.94
N GLU A 170 6.65 5.90 27.46
CA GLU A 170 7.41 4.64 27.31
C GLU A 170 7.53 4.26 25.83
N THR A 171 6.42 4.31 25.08
CA THR A 171 6.40 4.06 23.63
C THR A 171 7.32 5.01 22.88
N ASN A 172 7.24 6.29 23.16
CA ASN A 172 8.12 7.30 22.56
C ASN A 172 9.61 7.05 22.88
N GLU A 173 9.94 6.75 24.13
CA GLU A 173 11.32 6.46 24.53
C GLU A 173 11.83 5.17 23.87
N TYR A 174 11.03 4.11 23.86
CA TYR A 174 11.40 2.84 23.26
C TYR A 174 11.70 2.98 21.76
N LEU A 175 10.81 3.64 20.99
CA LEU A 175 10.99 3.87 19.57
C LEU A 175 12.26 4.70 19.28
N ASN A 176 12.51 5.75 20.06
CA ASN A 176 13.75 6.53 19.93
C ASN A 176 15.00 5.71 20.26
N ASN A 177 14.97 4.83 21.26
CA ASN A 177 16.07 3.93 21.62
C ASN A 177 16.33 2.88 20.54
N LEU A 178 15.30 2.43 19.80
CA LEU A 178 15.45 1.63 18.58
C LEU A 178 16.08 2.41 17.41
N GLY A 179 16.25 3.73 17.54
CA GLY A 179 16.74 4.61 16.49
C GLY A 179 15.68 4.98 15.44
N MET A 180 14.39 4.85 15.75
CA MET A 180 13.32 5.55 15.05
C MET A 180 13.11 6.92 15.68
N LYS A 181 12.78 7.92 14.86
CA LYS A 181 12.44 9.26 15.35
C LYS A 181 10.93 9.40 15.45
N THR A 182 10.49 10.17 16.43
CA THR A 182 9.06 10.37 16.70
C THR A 182 8.68 11.83 16.53
N VAL A 183 7.44 12.07 16.12
CA VAL A 183 6.79 13.38 16.01
C VAL A 183 5.34 13.25 16.50
N GLY A 184 4.70 14.36 16.85
CA GLY A 184 3.28 14.38 17.20
C GLY A 184 2.97 14.24 18.70
N LYS A 185 3.96 13.89 19.53
CA LYS A 185 3.83 14.06 20.98
C LYS A 185 3.76 15.56 21.30
N TYR A 186 2.83 15.95 22.18
CA TYR A 186 2.68 17.35 22.57
C TYR A 186 3.91 17.89 23.27
N GLU A 187 4.28 19.10 22.88
CA GLU A 187 5.32 19.92 23.51
C GLU A 187 4.89 21.38 23.51
N GLU A 188 5.35 22.14 24.48
CA GLU A 188 4.89 23.53 24.71
C GLU A 188 5.29 24.51 23.58
N SER A 189 6.37 24.25 22.87
CA SER A 189 6.88 25.18 21.86
C SER A 189 6.97 24.54 20.48
N SER A 190 6.79 25.33 19.43
CA SER A 190 6.95 24.91 18.03
C SER A 190 8.33 24.32 17.74
N GLU A 191 9.41 24.87 18.33
CA GLU A 191 10.77 24.35 18.23
C GLU A 191 10.87 22.88 18.66
N LYS A 192 10.10 22.47 19.66
CA LYS A 192 10.08 21.09 20.15
C LYS A 192 9.09 20.21 19.38
N ARG A 193 7.95 20.76 18.93
CA ARG A 193 6.93 20.01 18.18
C ARG A 193 7.37 19.71 16.77
N VAL A 194 7.97 20.68 16.07
CA VAL A 194 8.47 20.54 14.70
C VAL A 194 9.80 19.79 14.72
N LYS A 195 9.89 18.69 13.99
CA LYS A 195 11.14 17.93 13.85
C LYS A 195 11.80 18.27 12.52
N ILE A 196 13.10 18.51 12.53
CA ILE A 196 13.87 18.83 11.33
C ILE A 196 14.71 17.61 10.93
N PHE A 197 14.49 17.11 9.72
CA PHE A 197 15.31 16.11 9.07
C PHE A 197 16.27 16.78 8.10
N GLU A 198 17.56 16.59 8.32
CA GLU A 198 18.61 17.18 7.47
C GLU A 198 19.24 16.14 6.56
N LYS A 199 19.22 16.40 5.26
CA LYS A 199 19.84 15.52 4.27
C LYS A 199 20.27 16.30 3.04
N LYS A 200 21.48 16.02 2.54
CA LYS A 200 22.02 16.60 1.29
C LYS A 200 21.95 18.14 1.24
N GLY A 201 22.05 18.80 2.38
CA GLY A 201 21.99 20.27 2.48
C GLY A 201 20.58 20.85 2.59
N ALA A 202 19.53 20.04 2.45
CA ALA A 202 18.18 20.49 2.72
C ALA A 202 17.74 20.12 4.15
N LYS A 203 16.83 20.94 4.66
CA LYS A 203 16.11 20.76 5.91
C LYS A 203 14.65 20.53 5.61
N ILE A 204 14.13 19.40 6.05
CA ILE A 204 12.71 19.01 5.88
C ILE A 204 12.07 19.05 7.25
N ALA A 205 11.08 19.91 7.43
CA ALA A 205 10.26 19.95 8.63
C ALA A 205 9.23 18.82 8.59
N ILE A 206 9.05 18.14 9.72
CA ILE A 206 8.06 17.07 9.89
C ILE A 206 7.19 17.47 11.08
N LEU A 207 5.88 17.56 10.83
CA LEU A 207 4.84 17.91 11.78
C LEU A 207 3.82 16.78 11.80
N ALA A 208 3.13 16.61 12.93
CA ALA A 208 2.04 15.62 13.01
C ALA A 208 0.95 16.09 13.96
N TYR A 209 -0.32 15.86 13.60
CA TYR A 209 -1.50 16.22 14.34
C TYR A 209 -2.58 15.17 14.24
N THR A 210 -3.44 15.09 15.26
CA THR A 210 -4.66 14.28 15.25
C THR A 210 -5.86 15.16 15.63
N TYR A 211 -7.08 14.64 15.47
CA TYR A 211 -8.28 15.32 15.90
C TYR A 211 -8.46 15.26 17.44
N ASP A 212 -9.27 16.16 17.97
CA ASP A 212 -9.55 16.23 19.41
C ASP A 212 -10.41 15.03 19.84
N ASN A 213 -9.87 14.20 20.72
CA ASN A 213 -10.54 13.10 21.39
C ASN A 213 -10.77 13.37 22.90
N GLY A 214 -10.60 14.63 23.35
CA GLY A 214 -10.76 15.06 24.74
C GLY A 214 -9.57 14.73 25.65
N LYS A 215 -8.45 14.20 25.08
CA LYS A 215 -7.24 13.86 25.83
C LYS A 215 -6.09 14.79 25.43
N GLN A 216 -5.17 15.09 26.35
CA GLN A 216 -3.97 15.90 26.08
C GLN A 216 -2.72 15.05 26.23
N GLY A 217 -1.71 15.25 25.38
CA GLY A 217 -0.46 14.48 25.39
C GLY A 217 0.12 14.30 24.00
N VAL A 218 -0.71 14.45 22.97
CA VAL A 218 -0.31 14.51 21.55
C VAL A 218 -0.74 15.84 20.95
N ASN A 219 -0.20 16.18 19.78
CA ASN A 219 -0.58 17.39 19.07
C ASN A 219 -2.00 17.22 18.50
N ILE A 220 -2.96 17.87 19.15
CA ILE A 220 -4.33 18.02 18.65
C ILE A 220 -4.32 19.12 17.59
N TYR A 221 -5.01 18.90 16.46
CA TYR A 221 -5.15 19.94 15.44
C TYR A 221 -5.87 21.16 16.03
N ASP A 222 -5.18 22.27 16.01
CA ASP A 222 -5.67 23.59 16.38
C ASP A 222 -5.03 24.62 15.44
N GLU A 223 -5.82 25.49 14.83
CA GLU A 223 -5.34 26.44 13.81
C GLU A 223 -4.27 27.41 14.34
N GLU A 224 -4.33 27.81 15.59
CA GLU A 224 -3.32 28.69 16.20
C GLU A 224 -1.99 27.96 16.36
N MET A 225 -2.03 26.73 16.89
CA MET A 225 -0.87 25.85 17.04
C MET A 225 -0.25 25.53 15.68
N VAL A 226 -1.06 25.07 14.71
CA VAL A 226 -0.63 24.72 13.37
C VAL A 226 0.02 25.90 12.66
N ARG A 227 -0.56 27.08 12.75
CA ARG A 227 -0.01 28.32 12.18
C ARG A 227 1.36 28.64 12.77
N ALA A 228 1.50 28.59 14.10
CA ALA A 228 2.77 28.85 14.78
C ALA A 228 3.83 27.81 14.40
N ASP A 229 3.45 26.54 14.30
CA ASP A 229 4.36 25.46 13.94
C ASP A 229 4.81 25.53 12.47
N LEU A 230 3.92 25.86 11.55
CA LEU A 230 4.26 26.06 10.13
C LEU A 230 5.08 27.33 9.93
N GLU A 231 4.81 28.40 10.67
CA GLU A 231 5.66 29.59 10.65
C GLU A 231 7.09 29.25 11.11
N TYR A 232 7.24 28.50 12.20
CA TYR A 232 8.54 28.02 12.65
C TYR A 232 9.19 27.10 11.61
N ALA A 233 8.45 26.17 11.02
CA ALA A 233 8.94 25.27 9.96
C ALA A 233 9.45 26.06 8.76
N ASN A 234 8.69 27.02 8.26
CA ASN A 234 9.06 27.86 7.10
C ASN A 234 10.30 28.73 7.34
N GLN A 235 10.54 29.13 8.61
CA GLN A 235 11.74 29.88 8.98
C GLN A 235 12.98 29.00 9.14
N ASN A 236 12.83 27.70 9.45
CA ASN A 236 13.92 26.82 9.86
C ASN A 236 14.15 25.63 8.90
N SER A 237 13.33 25.50 7.85
CA SER A 237 13.43 24.44 6.86
C SER A 237 13.22 24.95 5.43
N ASN A 238 13.48 24.07 4.45
CA ASN A 238 13.32 24.37 3.03
C ASN A 238 12.11 23.64 2.43
N PHE A 239 11.51 22.71 3.20
CA PHE A 239 10.42 21.86 2.77
C PHE A 239 9.70 21.31 3.99
N SER A 240 8.39 21.11 3.91
CA SER A 240 7.59 20.67 5.05
C SER A 240 6.67 19.51 4.69
N ILE A 241 6.55 18.56 5.62
CA ILE A 241 5.64 17.41 5.55
C ILE A 241 4.77 17.44 6.81
N VAL A 242 3.47 17.45 6.62
CA VAL A 242 2.48 17.39 7.71
C VAL A 242 1.79 16.04 7.66
N MET A 243 1.88 15.27 8.74
CA MET A 243 1.17 14.02 8.93
C MET A 243 -0.13 14.30 9.68
N MET A 244 -1.26 13.91 9.09
CA MET A 244 -2.59 14.15 9.64
C MET A 244 -3.30 12.83 9.94
N HIS A 245 -3.78 12.68 11.16
CA HIS A 245 -4.62 11.56 11.56
C HIS A 245 -6.06 12.07 11.73
N TRP A 246 -6.88 11.89 10.68
CA TRP A 246 -8.14 12.61 10.50
C TRP A 246 -9.20 11.83 9.71
N GLY A 247 -10.42 12.37 9.62
CA GLY A 247 -11.51 11.83 8.82
C GLY A 247 -12.31 10.75 9.52
N ASP A 248 -13.15 10.04 8.76
CA ASP A 248 -14.07 9.03 9.27
C ASP A 248 -13.57 7.62 8.95
N VAL A 249 -13.58 6.73 9.95
CA VAL A 249 -13.16 5.32 9.81
C VAL A 249 -13.97 4.63 8.73
N TYR A 250 -13.27 3.88 7.85
CA TYR A 250 -13.81 3.14 6.70
C TYR A 250 -14.50 3.98 5.63
N SER A 251 -14.34 5.31 5.66
CA SER A 251 -14.85 6.20 4.61
C SER A 251 -13.78 6.45 3.54
N SER A 252 -14.07 6.08 2.28
CA SER A 252 -13.22 6.48 1.13
C SER A 252 -13.55 7.89 0.62
N GLU A 253 -14.61 8.53 1.11
CA GLU A 253 -14.99 9.89 0.78
C GLU A 253 -14.30 10.87 1.75
N ILE A 254 -13.82 11.98 1.23
CA ILE A 254 -13.14 13.03 1.99
C ILE A 254 -14.20 13.90 2.68
N SER A 255 -14.11 14.08 3.99
CA SER A 255 -14.99 14.97 4.74
C SER A 255 -14.72 16.45 4.43
N GLU A 256 -15.70 17.32 4.68
CA GLU A 256 -15.51 18.77 4.54
C GLU A 256 -14.48 19.29 5.54
N GLU A 257 -14.36 18.67 6.71
CA GLU A 257 -13.35 18.99 7.70
C GLU A 257 -11.95 18.70 7.18
N GLN A 258 -11.71 17.49 6.61
CA GLN A 258 -10.43 17.15 5.98
C GLN A 258 -10.04 18.17 4.90
N LYS A 259 -11.00 18.59 4.04
CA LYS A 259 -10.75 19.60 3.00
C LYS A 259 -10.35 20.94 3.59
N SER A 260 -11.11 21.42 4.57
CA SER A 260 -10.84 22.71 5.22
C SER A 260 -9.49 22.72 5.92
N GLN A 261 -9.15 21.65 6.64
CA GLN A 261 -7.86 21.51 7.30
C GLN A 261 -6.72 21.43 6.29
N ALA A 262 -6.90 20.70 5.18
CA ALA A 262 -5.91 20.61 4.10
C ALA A 262 -5.64 21.98 3.45
N GLU A 263 -6.69 22.73 3.11
CA GLU A 263 -6.56 24.09 2.59
C GLU A 263 -5.81 24.99 3.56
N PHE A 264 -6.18 24.96 4.86
CA PHE A 264 -5.51 25.75 5.89
C PHE A 264 -4.01 25.40 6.01
N LEU A 265 -3.65 24.12 5.99
CA LEU A 265 -2.27 23.67 6.05
C LEU A 265 -1.45 24.18 4.84
N ILE A 266 -1.98 24.03 3.63
CA ILE A 266 -1.33 24.47 2.38
C ILE A 266 -1.17 26.00 2.37
N ASP A 267 -2.20 26.74 2.78
CA ASP A 267 -2.17 28.21 2.81
C ASP A 267 -1.17 28.76 3.86
N ASN A 268 -0.84 27.96 4.88
CA ASN A 268 0.18 28.30 5.86
C ASN A 268 1.56 27.71 5.56
N GLY A 269 1.74 27.07 4.38
CA GLY A 269 3.05 26.70 3.83
C GLY A 269 3.43 25.24 4.03
N ALA A 270 2.46 24.34 4.19
CA ALA A 270 2.71 22.92 4.06
C ALA A 270 2.96 22.54 2.59
N ASP A 271 4.04 21.81 2.28
CA ASP A 271 4.32 21.33 0.93
C ASP A 271 3.67 19.98 0.66
N ILE A 272 3.65 19.10 1.67
CA ILE A 272 3.08 17.75 1.58
C ILE A 272 2.18 17.49 2.79
N ILE A 273 1.00 16.93 2.52
CA ILE A 273 0.12 16.39 3.56
C ILE A 273 -0.01 14.88 3.36
N ILE A 274 0.21 14.12 4.43
CA ILE A 274 0.09 12.66 4.48
C ILE A 274 -0.96 12.31 5.52
N GLY A 275 -2.12 11.85 5.07
CA GLY A 275 -3.25 11.48 5.90
C GLY A 275 -3.25 9.99 6.26
N ALA A 276 -3.81 9.70 7.43
CA ALA A 276 -4.04 8.39 8.02
C ALA A 276 -5.33 8.43 8.87
N HIS A 277 -5.75 7.36 9.48
CA HIS A 277 -6.96 7.14 10.29
C HIS A 277 -8.17 6.52 9.57
N PRO A 278 -8.55 6.89 8.34
CA PRO A 278 -9.73 6.27 7.73
C PRO A 278 -9.62 4.76 7.55
N SER A 279 -8.47 4.15 7.78
CA SER A 279 -8.18 2.71 7.58
C SER A 279 -8.40 2.24 6.14
N VAL A 280 -8.75 3.12 5.23
CA VAL A 280 -8.92 2.86 3.80
C VAL A 280 -8.28 3.98 2.99
N VAL A 281 -7.84 3.66 1.79
CA VAL A 281 -7.27 4.66 0.88
C VAL A 281 -8.33 5.70 0.50
N GLN A 282 -7.94 6.98 0.57
CA GLN A 282 -8.71 8.10 0.07
C GLN A 282 -7.99 8.76 -1.12
N LYS A 283 -8.65 9.74 -1.74
CA LYS A 283 -8.13 10.51 -2.87
C LYS A 283 -6.75 11.10 -2.58
N MET A 284 -5.99 11.26 -3.63
CA MET A 284 -4.72 11.99 -3.66
C MET A 284 -4.82 13.11 -4.69
N GLU A 285 -4.25 14.27 -4.41
CA GLU A 285 -4.28 15.38 -5.36
C GLU A 285 -3.05 16.29 -5.25
N VAL A 286 -2.76 16.96 -6.36
CA VAL A 286 -1.82 18.07 -6.42
C VAL A 286 -2.64 19.36 -6.42
N VAL A 287 -2.33 20.26 -5.53
CA VAL A 287 -2.97 21.56 -5.40
C VAL A 287 -1.91 22.66 -5.48
N LYS A 288 -2.32 23.87 -5.82
CA LYS A 288 -1.42 25.02 -5.79
C LYS A 288 -1.63 25.81 -4.50
N ASN A 289 -0.50 26.17 -3.85
CA ASN A 289 -0.54 27.12 -2.76
C ASN A 289 -0.78 28.57 -3.30
N LYS A 290 -0.88 29.53 -2.41
CA LYS A 290 -1.08 30.96 -2.73
C LYS A 290 0.05 31.56 -3.60
N ASP A 291 1.23 30.97 -3.60
CA ASP A 291 2.39 31.40 -4.37
C ASP A 291 2.50 30.67 -5.71
N GLY A 292 1.52 29.82 -6.06
CA GLY A 292 1.44 29.06 -7.30
C GLY A 292 2.34 27.83 -7.35
N GLN A 293 2.93 27.42 -6.20
CA GLN A 293 3.76 26.21 -6.08
C GLN A 293 2.87 24.97 -5.94
N ASP A 294 3.32 23.86 -6.52
CA ASP A 294 2.64 22.58 -6.39
C ASP A 294 2.87 21.99 -5.01
N CYS A 295 1.78 21.65 -4.34
CA CYS A 295 1.73 20.94 -3.07
C CYS A 295 0.97 19.63 -3.26
N TYR A 296 1.24 18.63 -2.44
CA TYR A 296 0.62 17.33 -2.57
C TYR A 296 -0.18 16.96 -1.32
N ILE A 297 -1.37 16.39 -1.54
CA ILE A 297 -2.24 15.89 -0.48
C ILE A 297 -2.56 14.42 -0.76
N GLY A 298 -2.18 13.53 0.14
CA GLY A 298 -2.71 12.19 0.26
C GLY A 298 -3.66 12.15 1.46
N TYR A 299 -4.98 12.14 1.23
CA TYR A 299 -5.95 12.26 2.32
C TYR A 299 -5.96 11.04 3.25
N SER A 300 -5.74 9.85 2.72
CA SER A 300 -5.43 8.64 3.49
C SER A 300 -4.67 7.64 2.64
N LEU A 301 -3.61 7.07 3.20
CA LEU A 301 -2.84 6.00 2.57
C LEU A 301 -3.40 4.61 2.89
N GLY A 302 -4.32 4.48 3.86
CA GLY A 302 -4.83 3.20 4.38
C GLY A 302 -4.02 2.69 5.58
N ASP A 303 -4.19 1.41 5.95
CA ASP A 303 -3.49 0.75 7.05
C ASP A 303 -2.30 -0.05 6.52
N PHE A 304 -1.06 0.34 6.86
CA PHE A 304 0.14 -0.41 6.47
C PHE A 304 0.15 -1.81 7.06
N THR A 305 -0.36 -1.93 8.28
CA THR A 305 -0.71 -3.21 8.88
C THR A 305 -2.12 -3.12 9.41
N SER A 306 -2.97 -4.08 9.02
CA SER A 306 -4.38 -4.15 9.32
C SER A 306 -4.69 -5.29 10.28
N ASP A 307 -5.77 -5.17 11.05
CA ASP A 307 -6.32 -6.28 11.86
C ASP A 307 -7.37 -7.12 11.11
N PHE A 308 -7.55 -6.90 9.80
CA PHE A 308 -8.49 -7.61 8.92
C PHE A 308 -9.97 -7.44 9.29
N GLU A 309 -10.33 -6.40 10.00
CA GLU A 309 -11.72 -6.11 10.37
C GLU A 309 -12.57 -5.70 9.15
N ASN A 310 -11.93 -5.05 8.18
CA ASN A 310 -12.55 -4.63 6.92
C ASN A 310 -11.66 -5.06 5.74
N GLU A 311 -12.23 -5.66 4.67
CA GLU A 311 -11.45 -6.10 3.50
C GLU A 311 -10.76 -4.92 2.79
N ASP A 312 -11.38 -3.74 2.77
CA ASP A 312 -10.82 -2.55 2.13
C ASP A 312 -9.62 -1.97 2.90
N SER A 313 -9.50 -2.22 4.22
CA SER A 313 -8.36 -1.79 5.03
C SER A 313 -7.10 -2.66 4.85
N ASN A 314 -7.19 -3.73 4.05
CA ASN A 314 -6.01 -4.48 3.64
C ASN A 314 -5.29 -3.86 2.42
N LEU A 315 -5.92 -2.88 1.76
CA LEU A 315 -5.36 -2.13 0.64
C LEU A 315 -4.73 -0.83 1.16
N GLU A 316 -3.46 -0.64 0.85
CA GLU A 316 -2.71 0.56 1.20
C GLU A 316 -1.84 1.05 0.05
N LEU A 317 -1.38 2.29 0.18
CA LEU A 317 -0.42 2.91 -0.72
C LEU A 317 0.88 3.26 0.04
N ILE A 318 2.00 2.72 -0.42
CA ILE A 318 3.29 3.32 -0.08
C ILE A 318 3.48 4.52 -1.01
N LEU A 319 3.37 5.72 -0.44
CA LEU A 319 3.67 6.96 -1.16
C LEU A 319 5.18 7.10 -1.31
N ASN A 320 5.64 7.40 -2.52
CA ASN A 320 7.06 7.57 -2.83
C ASN A 320 7.28 8.99 -3.37
N LEU A 321 8.06 9.77 -2.65
CA LEU A 321 8.38 11.15 -2.99
C LEU A 321 9.87 11.28 -3.33
N GLN A 322 10.19 12.10 -4.30
CA GLN A 322 11.55 12.55 -4.56
C GLN A 322 11.59 14.07 -4.44
N VAL A 323 12.40 14.55 -3.53
CA VAL A 323 12.63 15.98 -3.33
C VAL A 323 14.00 16.31 -3.89
N TYR A 324 14.03 17.24 -4.84
CA TYR A 324 15.27 17.75 -5.40
C TYR A 324 15.81 18.88 -4.53
N VAL A 325 17.12 18.86 -4.33
CA VAL A 325 17.83 19.89 -3.58
C VAL A 325 18.83 20.56 -4.54
N ASP A 326 18.65 21.85 -4.79
CA ASP A 326 19.55 22.62 -5.63
C ASP A 326 20.87 22.98 -4.93
N THR A 327 21.76 23.68 -5.65
CA THR A 327 23.05 24.06 -5.12
C THR A 327 23.00 25.13 -4.02
N GLU A 328 21.86 25.80 -3.87
CA GLU A 328 21.60 26.80 -2.82
C GLU A 328 20.89 26.19 -1.61
N GLY A 329 20.60 24.88 -1.66
CA GLY A 329 19.90 24.13 -0.61
C GLY A 329 18.38 24.25 -0.68
N LYS A 330 17.81 24.86 -1.73
CA LYS A 330 16.37 24.92 -1.92
C LYS A 330 15.83 23.53 -2.25
N ALA A 331 14.82 23.08 -1.53
CA ALA A 331 14.14 21.81 -1.75
C ALA A 331 12.86 22.03 -2.57
N THR A 332 12.60 21.13 -3.51
CA THR A 332 11.41 21.18 -4.37
C THR A 332 10.92 19.76 -4.62
N LEU A 333 9.62 19.56 -4.61
CA LEU A 333 9.04 18.29 -4.98
C LEU A 333 9.36 17.97 -6.45
N TYR A 334 10.11 16.88 -6.68
CA TYR A 334 10.54 16.47 -8.02
C TYR A 334 9.63 15.42 -8.61
N LYS A 335 9.25 14.42 -7.83
CA LYS A 335 8.41 13.34 -8.29
C LYS A 335 7.56 12.80 -7.15
N VAL A 336 6.33 12.47 -7.48
CA VAL A 336 5.44 11.68 -6.62
C VAL A 336 5.06 10.42 -7.36
N ASP A 337 5.10 9.30 -6.67
CA ASP A 337 4.69 7.99 -7.16
C ASP A 337 4.12 7.18 -5.99
N TYR A 338 3.43 6.08 -6.26
CA TYR A 338 2.95 5.19 -5.21
C TYR A 338 3.10 3.72 -5.60
N THR A 339 3.25 2.89 -4.60
CA THR A 339 3.22 1.44 -4.72
C THR A 339 1.98 0.93 -4.00
N PRO A 340 0.98 0.39 -4.71
CA PRO A 340 -0.16 -0.23 -4.07
C PRO A 340 0.29 -1.54 -3.44
N VAL A 341 -0.04 -1.72 -2.17
CA VAL A 341 0.25 -2.92 -1.41
C VAL A 341 -1.02 -3.50 -0.81
N TYR A 342 -1.00 -4.79 -0.53
CA TYR A 342 -2.13 -5.49 0.04
C TYR A 342 -1.66 -6.45 1.13
N MET A 343 -2.24 -6.34 2.31
CA MET A 343 -1.97 -7.25 3.40
C MET A 343 -2.82 -8.52 3.26
N VAL A 344 -2.17 -9.69 3.29
CA VAL A 344 -2.80 -10.99 3.10
C VAL A 344 -2.67 -11.83 4.35
N ASP A 345 -3.78 -12.47 4.77
CA ASP A 345 -3.80 -13.57 5.72
C ASP A 345 -3.86 -14.90 4.94
N TYR A 346 -2.78 -15.68 4.99
CA TYR A 346 -2.69 -17.02 4.39
C TYR A 346 -3.37 -18.12 5.22
N GLY A 347 -3.92 -17.78 6.40
CA GLY A 347 -4.58 -18.72 7.29
C GLY A 347 -3.61 -19.63 8.06
N LYS A 348 -4.18 -20.66 8.67
CA LYS A 348 -3.44 -21.58 9.57
C LYS A 348 -2.47 -22.52 8.86
N GLU A 349 -2.48 -22.60 7.55
CA GLU A 349 -1.70 -23.58 6.76
C GLU A 349 -0.22 -23.20 6.63
N LEU A 350 0.12 -21.92 6.84
CA LEU A 350 1.51 -21.44 6.82
C LEU A 350 1.94 -21.05 8.24
N THR A 351 2.64 -21.92 8.92
CA THR A 351 2.98 -21.79 10.35
C THR A 351 3.93 -20.63 10.67
N ASP A 352 4.79 -20.22 9.72
CA ASP A 352 5.84 -19.22 9.99
C ASP A 352 5.68 -17.89 9.22
N ASN A 353 4.65 -17.75 8.38
CA ASN A 353 4.45 -16.58 7.53
C ASN A 353 2.96 -16.35 7.22
N ARG A 354 2.12 -16.37 8.26
CA ARG A 354 0.68 -16.26 8.09
C ARG A 354 0.28 -14.95 7.41
N PHE A 355 0.93 -13.86 7.79
CA PHE A 355 0.63 -12.52 7.24
C PHE A 355 1.77 -12.02 6.37
N LYS A 356 1.44 -11.40 5.25
CA LYS A 356 2.40 -10.73 4.36
C LYS A 356 1.79 -9.49 3.75
N ILE A 357 2.60 -8.47 3.56
CA ILE A 357 2.25 -7.32 2.74
C ILE A 357 2.89 -7.51 1.36
N LEU A 358 2.05 -7.57 0.33
CA LEU A 358 2.44 -7.85 -1.05
C LEU A 358 2.45 -6.58 -1.89
N ASP A 359 3.45 -6.43 -2.77
CA ASP A 359 3.40 -5.45 -3.86
C ASP A 359 2.41 -5.93 -4.93
N MET A 360 1.24 -5.30 -4.99
CA MET A 360 0.15 -5.73 -5.86
C MET A 360 0.54 -5.77 -7.33
N LYS A 361 1.32 -4.78 -7.82
CA LYS A 361 1.75 -4.72 -9.21
C LYS A 361 2.69 -5.88 -9.56
N ALA A 362 3.65 -6.14 -8.67
CA ALA A 362 4.61 -7.22 -8.86
C ALA A 362 3.90 -8.59 -8.85
N GLU A 363 3.02 -8.83 -7.88
CA GLU A 363 2.34 -10.11 -7.75
C GLU A 363 1.34 -10.39 -8.87
N ILE A 364 0.58 -9.38 -9.32
CA ILE A 364 -0.32 -9.51 -10.47
C ILE A 364 0.48 -9.82 -11.76
N ALA A 365 1.64 -9.17 -11.94
CA ALA A 365 2.51 -9.43 -13.08
C ALA A 365 3.10 -10.85 -13.04
N ASN A 366 3.64 -11.27 -11.89
CA ASN A 366 4.22 -12.59 -11.67
C ASN A 366 3.20 -13.70 -11.94
N TYR A 367 1.97 -13.55 -11.44
CA TYR A 367 0.89 -14.52 -11.67
C TYR A 367 0.53 -14.62 -13.16
N GLY A 368 0.47 -13.49 -13.87
CA GLY A 368 0.20 -13.43 -15.31
C GLY A 368 1.30 -14.11 -16.16
N GLU A 369 2.54 -14.11 -15.67
CA GLU A 369 3.69 -14.80 -16.31
C GLU A 369 3.79 -16.28 -15.93
N GLY A 370 2.87 -16.80 -15.10
CA GLY A 370 2.86 -18.18 -14.64
C GLY A 370 3.85 -18.46 -13.50
N GLN A 371 4.41 -17.42 -12.90
CA GLN A 371 5.20 -17.49 -11.68
C GLN A 371 4.22 -17.42 -10.48
N ASN A 372 3.66 -18.55 -10.09
CA ASN A 372 2.62 -18.63 -9.08
C ASN A 372 3.20 -18.40 -7.67
N SER A 373 3.50 -17.13 -7.31
CA SER A 373 3.88 -16.70 -5.97
C SER A 373 2.68 -16.65 -5.03
N VAL A 374 1.47 -16.50 -5.59
CA VAL A 374 0.20 -16.40 -4.84
C VAL A 374 -0.84 -17.40 -5.38
N THR A 375 -1.84 -17.74 -4.56
CA THR A 375 -2.97 -18.56 -4.98
C THR A 375 -3.92 -17.79 -5.90
N GLU A 376 -4.77 -18.49 -6.66
CA GLU A 376 -5.79 -17.87 -7.52
C GLU A 376 -6.76 -16.98 -6.69
N ASP A 377 -7.11 -17.39 -5.48
CA ASP A 377 -7.96 -16.59 -4.59
C ASP A 377 -7.28 -15.26 -4.21
N ILE A 378 -6.03 -15.30 -3.81
CA ILE A 378 -5.24 -14.09 -3.50
C ILE A 378 -5.11 -13.22 -4.75
N TYR A 379 -4.75 -13.79 -5.91
CA TYR A 379 -4.70 -13.05 -7.16
C TYR A 379 -6.01 -12.30 -7.45
N ASN A 380 -7.16 -12.99 -7.31
CA ASN A 380 -8.46 -12.38 -7.51
C ASN A 380 -8.77 -11.26 -6.49
N LYS A 381 -8.29 -11.37 -5.24
CA LYS A 381 -8.36 -10.28 -4.24
C LYS A 381 -7.53 -9.08 -4.68
N LEU A 382 -6.28 -9.30 -5.12
CA LEU A 382 -5.42 -8.22 -5.59
C LEU A 382 -6.04 -7.48 -6.80
N VAL A 383 -6.63 -8.21 -7.75
CA VAL A 383 -7.30 -7.60 -8.91
C VAL A 383 -8.49 -6.74 -8.47
N ARG A 384 -9.34 -7.24 -7.54
CA ARG A 384 -10.45 -6.44 -7.00
C ARG A 384 -9.96 -5.19 -6.26
N ALA A 385 -8.89 -5.32 -5.47
CA ALA A 385 -8.30 -4.20 -4.76
C ALA A 385 -7.75 -3.13 -5.72
N VAL A 386 -7.17 -3.52 -6.87
CA VAL A 386 -6.78 -2.58 -7.93
C VAL A 386 -8.01 -1.88 -8.52
N ASP A 387 -9.10 -2.61 -8.79
CA ASP A 387 -10.34 -2.00 -9.29
C ASP A 387 -10.93 -1.00 -8.28
N LYS A 388 -10.88 -1.31 -6.99
CA LYS A 388 -11.28 -0.41 -5.91
C LYS A 388 -10.41 0.84 -5.88
N LEU A 389 -9.09 0.67 -5.86
CA LEU A 389 -8.10 1.77 -5.86
C LEU A 389 -8.35 2.72 -7.03
N ASN A 390 -8.56 2.17 -8.22
CA ASN A 390 -8.83 2.96 -9.41
C ASN A 390 -10.13 3.76 -9.28
N SER A 391 -11.17 3.21 -8.65
CA SER A 391 -12.43 3.93 -8.43
C SER A 391 -12.28 5.11 -7.46
N ILE A 392 -11.31 5.05 -6.54
CA ILE A 392 -11.01 6.11 -5.58
C ILE A 392 -10.17 7.21 -6.23
N ILE A 393 -9.13 6.82 -6.97
CA ILE A 393 -8.15 7.77 -7.53
C ILE A 393 -8.71 8.49 -8.76
N ILE A 394 -9.57 7.84 -9.57
CA ILE A 394 -10.11 8.41 -10.83
C ILE A 394 -11.37 9.26 -10.62
N LYS A 395 -12.04 9.19 -9.49
CA LYS A 395 -13.16 10.09 -9.19
C LYS A 395 -12.68 11.55 -9.08
N GLN A 396 -12.25 12.11 -10.21
CA GLN A 396 -11.91 13.52 -10.37
C GLN A 396 -13.02 14.24 -11.13
#